data_994dda2f9cc8b499b15b83b7706c2ce6
#
_entry.id   994dda2f9cc8b499b15b83b7706c2ce6
#
_cell.length_a   1.000
_cell.length_b   1.000
_cell.length_c   1.000
_cell.angle_alpha   90.00
_cell.angle_beta   90.00
_cell.angle_gamma   90.00
#
_symmetry.space_group_name_H-M   'P 1'
#
loop_
_entity.id
_entity.type
_entity.pdbx_description
1 polymer ?
#
loop_
_entity_poly.entity_id
_entity_poly.type
_entity_poly.pdbx_seq_one_letter_code
_entity_poly.pdbx_strand_id
1 'polypeptide(L)'
;MIFLLFFNSEEEAPDASSGIQYTTVFFLDILASPYLTTAINKEKPNKFLNTGFISSVFPDSTDYRRKTFIGLAAGGDIIPIKYTDVQIESASSGSIYPANNYVIFRLSDIMLLKAEALTAQGKSSGVAIGLLNQIRERADIGDFDGSVSLQRAILNERARELFLEGHRFFDLVRYYYETGTSLLYNVTEANMAKRIHYWPLDPDLFENNSVIRQTSYWQGKI
;
A
#
# COMPACT_ATOMS: atom_id res chain seq x y z
N MET A 1 -8.42 0.91 -0.66
CA MET A 1 -9.03 -0.40 -0.93
C MET A 1 -8.04 -1.47 -1.41
N ILE A 2 -6.95 -1.15 -2.08
CA ILE A 2 -5.91 -2.13 -2.45
C ILE A 2 -5.27 -2.84 -1.23
N PHE A 3 -5.24 -2.19 -0.08
CA PHE A 3 -4.66 -2.74 1.14
C PHE A 3 -5.48 -3.79 1.87
N LEU A 4 -6.80 -3.76 1.74
CA LEU A 4 -7.66 -4.82 2.29
C LEU A 4 -7.50 -6.16 1.56
N LEU A 5 -7.00 -6.13 0.32
CA LEU A 5 -6.79 -7.34 -0.47
C LEU A 5 -5.54 -8.13 -0.08
N PHE A 6 -4.57 -7.51 0.60
CA PHE A 6 -3.41 -8.24 1.10
C PHE A 6 -3.72 -9.13 2.30
N PHE A 7 -4.85 -8.91 2.97
CA PHE A 7 -5.21 -9.62 4.19
C PHE A 7 -6.53 -10.39 4.11
N ASN A 8 -7.24 -10.33 2.99
CA ASN A 8 -8.56 -10.97 2.86
C ASN A 8 -8.55 -12.17 1.94
N SER A 9 -7.48 -12.94 1.91
CA SER A 9 -7.42 -14.26 1.26
C SER A 9 -7.66 -15.39 2.28
N GLU A 10 -8.68 -15.27 3.11
CA GLU A 10 -9.17 -16.42 3.89
C GLU A 10 -9.97 -17.42 3.03
N GLU A 11 -10.27 -17.07 1.79
CA GLU A 11 -10.84 -18.03 0.86
C GLU A 11 -9.71 -18.80 0.18
N GLU A 12 -9.58 -20.06 0.59
CA GLU A 12 -8.68 -21.10 0.12
C GLU A 12 -7.20 -20.89 0.52
N ALA A 13 -6.89 -21.33 1.75
CA ALA A 13 -5.52 -21.68 2.09
C ALA A 13 -5.08 -22.79 1.12
N PRO A 14 -4.19 -22.51 0.15
CA PRO A 14 -3.64 -23.60 -0.63
C PRO A 14 -2.78 -24.43 0.28
N ASP A 15 -2.83 -25.73 0.03
CA ASP A 15 -2.02 -26.77 0.65
C ASP A 15 -0.65 -26.25 1.09
N ALA A 16 -0.33 -26.40 2.38
CA ALA A 16 0.85 -25.85 3.04
C ALA A 16 2.21 -26.30 2.43
N SER A 17 2.18 -27.03 1.34
CA SER A 17 3.35 -27.52 0.60
C SER A 17 3.95 -26.48 -0.36
N SER A 18 3.26 -25.37 -0.65
CA SER A 18 3.72 -24.35 -1.59
C SER A 18 3.68 -22.93 -0.98
N GLY A 19 4.62 -22.62 -0.09
CA GLY A 19 4.74 -21.34 0.62
C GLY A 19 4.93 -20.08 -0.24
N ILE A 20 4.60 -20.09 -1.54
CA ILE A 20 4.88 -19.03 -2.51
C ILE A 20 3.59 -18.41 -3.10
N GLN A 21 2.41 -18.97 -2.84
CA GLN A 21 1.21 -18.64 -3.61
C GLN A 21 0.57 -17.27 -3.35
N TYR A 22 0.67 -16.69 -2.17
CA TYR A 22 -0.03 -15.42 -1.87
C TYR A 22 0.46 -14.22 -2.68
N THR A 23 1.75 -14.10 -2.91
CA THR A 23 2.33 -13.03 -3.73
C THR A 23 2.07 -13.24 -5.22
N THR A 24 2.06 -14.48 -5.68
CA THR A 24 1.87 -14.85 -7.09
C THR A 24 0.49 -14.48 -7.59
N VAL A 25 -0.57 -14.82 -6.84
CA VAL A 25 -1.96 -14.54 -7.22
C VAL A 25 -2.21 -13.04 -7.33
N PHE A 26 -1.73 -12.24 -6.38
CA PHE A 26 -1.93 -10.80 -6.40
C PHE A 26 -1.28 -10.15 -7.63
N PHE A 27 -0.02 -10.48 -7.93
CA PHE A 27 0.67 -9.89 -9.08
C PHE A 27 0.09 -10.32 -10.41
N LEU A 28 -0.34 -11.56 -10.54
CA LEU A 28 -1.03 -12.03 -11.74
C LEU A 28 -2.38 -11.35 -11.96
N ASP A 29 -3.08 -10.97 -10.88
CA ASP A 29 -4.35 -10.25 -10.97
C ASP A 29 -4.21 -8.83 -11.52
N ILE A 30 -3.11 -8.15 -11.20
CA ILE A 30 -2.88 -6.74 -11.56
C ILE A 30 -2.05 -6.56 -12.82
N LEU A 31 -1.30 -7.59 -13.27
CA LEU A 31 -0.48 -7.50 -14.47
C LEU A 31 -1.26 -7.93 -15.73
N ALA A 32 -0.91 -7.30 -16.84
CA ALA A 32 -1.39 -7.60 -18.18
C ALA A 32 -0.31 -7.25 -19.20
N SER A 33 -0.51 -7.67 -20.45
CA SER A 33 0.39 -7.30 -21.56
C SER A 33 0.49 -5.76 -21.69
N PRO A 34 1.65 -5.17 -21.96
CA PRO A 34 2.91 -5.82 -22.36
C PRO A 34 3.83 -6.24 -21.18
N TYR A 35 3.38 -6.12 -19.92
CA TYR A 35 4.20 -6.34 -18.72
C TYR A 35 4.18 -7.80 -18.23
N LEU A 36 3.45 -8.65 -18.88
CA LEU A 36 3.55 -10.10 -18.73
C LEU A 36 4.44 -10.68 -19.81
N THR A 37 5.04 -11.84 -19.54
CA THR A 37 5.83 -12.55 -20.53
C THR A 37 4.95 -12.92 -21.75
N THR A 38 5.58 -13.07 -22.92
CA THR A 38 4.88 -13.42 -24.17
C THR A 38 4.13 -14.77 -24.10
N ALA A 39 4.43 -15.60 -23.12
CA ALA A 39 3.74 -16.88 -22.88
C ALA A 39 2.30 -16.68 -22.35
N ILE A 40 1.98 -15.48 -21.81
CA ILE A 40 0.65 -15.18 -21.30
C ILE A 40 0.08 -14.00 -22.05
N ASN A 41 -0.82 -14.29 -22.95
CA ASN A 41 -1.58 -13.26 -23.65
C ASN A 41 -2.79 -12.83 -22.81
N LYS A 42 -2.55 -11.91 -21.87
CA LYS A 42 -3.58 -11.32 -21.03
C LYS A 42 -3.67 -9.83 -21.31
N GLU A 43 -4.64 -9.42 -22.11
CA GLU A 43 -4.82 -8.02 -22.52
C GLU A 43 -5.34 -7.12 -21.39
N LYS A 44 -6.15 -7.69 -20.49
CA LYS A 44 -6.78 -6.96 -19.37
C LYS A 44 -6.41 -7.59 -18.03
N PRO A 45 -6.08 -6.77 -17.02
CA PRO A 45 -5.91 -7.25 -15.66
C PRO A 45 -7.26 -7.63 -15.04
N ASN A 46 -7.24 -8.48 -14.00
CA ASN A 46 -8.45 -8.73 -13.20
C ASN A 46 -8.75 -7.53 -12.29
N LYS A 47 -7.71 -6.80 -11.90
CA LYS A 47 -7.79 -5.61 -11.03
C LYS A 47 -6.91 -4.50 -11.61
N PHE A 48 -7.41 -3.29 -11.65
CA PHE A 48 -6.73 -2.12 -12.21
C PHE A 48 -6.79 -0.92 -11.27
N LEU A 49 -5.99 0.09 -11.53
CA LEU A 49 -5.92 1.30 -10.73
C LEU A 49 -6.99 2.30 -11.17
N ASN A 50 -7.64 2.94 -10.20
CA ASN A 50 -8.54 4.04 -10.47
C ASN A 50 -7.74 5.30 -10.86
N THR A 51 -8.14 5.97 -11.94
CA THR A 51 -7.47 7.18 -12.45
C THR A 51 -7.47 8.32 -11.44
N GLY A 52 -8.57 8.52 -10.72
CA GLY A 52 -8.68 9.55 -9.67
C GLY A 52 -7.72 9.27 -8.50
N PHE A 53 -7.57 7.99 -8.13
CA PHE A 53 -6.58 7.60 -7.12
C PHE A 53 -5.15 7.93 -7.58
N ILE A 54 -4.78 7.58 -8.81
CA ILE A 54 -3.45 7.86 -9.35
C ILE A 54 -3.18 9.37 -9.38
N SER A 55 -4.13 10.17 -9.86
CA SER A 55 -4.00 11.63 -9.88
C SER A 55 -3.87 12.24 -8.48
N SER A 56 -4.47 11.62 -7.46
CA SER A 56 -4.35 12.07 -6.06
C SER A 56 -3.00 11.70 -5.43
N VAL A 57 -2.43 10.55 -5.78
CA VAL A 57 -1.14 10.09 -5.25
C VAL A 57 0.03 10.72 -6.01
N PHE A 58 -0.07 10.79 -7.34
CA PHE A 58 0.95 11.36 -8.23
C PHE A 58 0.38 12.57 -8.99
N PRO A 59 0.13 13.70 -8.32
CA PRO A 59 -0.41 14.89 -8.98
C PRO A 59 0.59 15.53 -9.95
N ASP A 60 1.89 15.40 -9.67
CA ASP A 60 2.96 15.89 -10.52
C ASP A 60 3.28 14.86 -11.62
N SER A 61 3.15 15.27 -12.87
CA SER A 61 3.45 14.42 -14.02
C SER A 61 4.95 14.21 -14.25
N THR A 62 5.79 15.05 -13.64
CA THR A 62 7.26 14.93 -13.72
C THR A 62 7.80 13.90 -12.75
N ASP A 63 7.04 13.54 -11.69
CA ASP A 63 7.44 12.53 -10.72
C ASP A 63 7.89 11.25 -11.43
N TYR A 64 9.19 10.94 -11.34
CA TYR A 64 9.80 9.79 -11.99
C TYR A 64 9.11 8.47 -11.61
N ARG A 65 8.64 8.36 -10.37
CA ARG A 65 7.94 7.17 -9.86
C ARG A 65 6.61 6.92 -10.57
N ARG A 66 5.92 7.98 -11.01
CA ARG A 66 4.70 7.82 -11.80
C ARG A 66 4.97 7.01 -13.07
N LYS A 67 6.09 7.28 -13.74
CA LYS A 67 6.47 6.59 -14.98
C LYS A 67 6.97 5.17 -14.75
N THR A 68 7.59 4.91 -13.58
CA THR A 68 8.18 3.62 -13.26
C THR A 68 7.25 2.68 -12.52
N PHE A 69 6.20 3.22 -11.85
CA PHE A 69 5.26 2.40 -11.06
C PHE A 69 3.93 2.18 -11.74
N ILE A 70 3.60 3.01 -12.72
CA ILE A 70 2.29 3.02 -13.37
C ILE A 70 2.47 2.79 -14.87
N GLY A 71 1.77 1.80 -15.38
CA GLY A 71 1.74 1.45 -16.81
C GLY A 71 0.34 1.37 -17.36
N LEU A 72 0.26 1.15 -18.68
CA LEU A 72 -0.98 0.97 -19.41
C LEU A 72 -1.01 -0.44 -19.99
N ALA A 73 -2.01 -1.22 -19.65
CA ALA A 73 -2.24 -2.53 -20.23
C ALA A 73 -2.65 -2.42 -21.70
N ALA A 74 -2.46 -3.45 -22.49
CA ALA A 74 -2.87 -3.50 -23.88
C ALA A 74 -4.37 -3.22 -24.07
N GLY A 75 -5.19 -3.63 -23.11
CA GLY A 75 -6.63 -3.35 -23.07
C GLY A 75 -7.02 -1.93 -22.65
N GLY A 76 -6.06 -1.04 -22.34
CA GLY A 76 -6.27 0.36 -21.98
C GLY A 76 -6.43 0.62 -20.48
N ASP A 77 -6.38 -0.40 -19.63
CA ASP A 77 -6.47 -0.24 -18.18
C ASP A 77 -5.15 0.24 -17.56
N ILE A 78 -5.24 1.12 -16.54
CA ILE A 78 -4.07 1.60 -15.82
C ILE A 78 -3.70 0.56 -14.75
N ILE A 79 -2.47 0.09 -14.79
CA ILE A 79 -1.96 -0.96 -13.90
C ILE A 79 -0.69 -0.55 -13.18
N PRO A 80 -0.44 -1.09 -11.98
CA PRO A 80 0.85 -0.94 -11.34
C PRO A 80 1.89 -1.84 -12.02
N ILE A 81 3.07 -1.29 -12.30
CA ILE A 81 4.19 -2.01 -12.94
C ILE A 81 5.45 -2.07 -12.09
N LYS A 82 5.35 -1.68 -10.82
CA LYS A 82 6.49 -1.70 -9.88
C LYS A 82 7.07 -3.10 -9.67
N TYR A 83 6.27 -4.14 -9.85
CA TYR A 83 6.64 -5.54 -9.64
C TYR A 83 6.31 -6.34 -10.89
N THR A 84 7.10 -6.18 -11.94
CA THR A 84 6.89 -6.81 -13.26
C THR A 84 7.90 -7.89 -13.61
N ASP A 85 8.83 -8.19 -12.70
CA ASP A 85 9.76 -9.30 -12.91
C ASP A 85 9.04 -10.63 -12.65
N VAL A 86 8.52 -11.19 -13.74
CA VAL A 86 7.75 -12.42 -13.75
C VAL A 86 8.53 -13.45 -14.54
N GLN A 87 8.79 -14.62 -13.93
CA GLN A 87 9.53 -15.69 -14.56
C GLN A 87 8.64 -16.91 -14.80
N ILE A 88 9.00 -17.71 -15.80
CA ILE A 88 8.38 -18.98 -16.11
C ILE A 88 9.28 -20.07 -15.52
N GLU A 89 8.73 -20.91 -14.63
CA GLU A 89 9.47 -21.96 -13.96
C GLU A 89 10.02 -23.01 -14.93
N SER A 90 9.19 -23.41 -15.89
CA SER A 90 9.63 -24.25 -17.02
C SER A 90 8.72 -24.08 -18.22
N ALA A 91 9.27 -24.26 -19.43
CA ALA A 91 8.50 -24.22 -20.65
C ALA A 91 7.41 -25.30 -20.72
N SER A 92 7.55 -26.38 -19.95
CA SER A 92 6.62 -27.51 -19.93
C SER A 92 5.49 -27.36 -18.91
N SER A 93 5.72 -26.66 -17.79
CA SER A 93 4.70 -26.48 -16.75
C SER A 93 3.81 -25.26 -17.00
N GLY A 94 4.32 -24.24 -17.71
CA GLY A 94 3.64 -22.96 -17.86
C GLY A 94 3.45 -22.20 -16.52
N SER A 95 4.02 -22.72 -15.44
CA SER A 95 3.93 -22.10 -14.11
C SER A 95 4.70 -20.79 -14.09
N ILE A 96 4.06 -19.74 -13.58
CA ILE A 96 4.60 -18.40 -13.51
C ILE A 96 4.73 -18.01 -12.06
N TYR A 97 5.84 -17.38 -11.72
CA TYR A 97 6.04 -16.82 -10.40
C TYR A 97 6.68 -15.43 -10.46
N PRO A 98 6.38 -14.55 -9.51
CA PRO A 98 7.07 -13.28 -9.38
C PRO A 98 8.48 -13.51 -8.88
N ALA A 99 9.48 -12.97 -9.59
CA ALA A 99 10.89 -13.01 -9.20
C ALA A 99 11.32 -11.75 -8.42
N ASN A 100 10.43 -10.82 -8.21
CA ASN A 100 10.71 -9.62 -7.45
C ASN A 100 10.95 -9.94 -5.98
N ASN A 101 12.00 -9.34 -5.40
CA ASN A 101 12.19 -9.37 -3.96
C ASN A 101 11.09 -8.54 -3.26
N TYR A 102 10.46 -9.14 -2.26
CA TYR A 102 9.51 -8.42 -1.42
C TYR A 102 10.25 -7.53 -0.42
N VAL A 103 10.05 -6.22 -0.54
CA VAL A 103 10.69 -5.24 0.35
C VAL A 103 9.86 -5.08 1.61
N ILE A 104 10.39 -5.51 2.77
CA ILE A 104 9.75 -5.34 4.07
C ILE A 104 10.10 -3.96 4.64
N PHE A 105 11.38 -3.60 4.65
CA PHE A 105 11.88 -2.30 5.10
C PHE A 105 13.00 -1.81 4.16
N ARG A 106 13.07 -0.49 3.96
CA ARG A 106 14.14 0.15 3.20
C ARG A 106 14.45 1.54 3.73
N LEU A 107 15.61 2.06 3.35
CA LEU A 107 16.12 3.31 3.90
C LEU A 107 15.13 4.47 3.78
N SER A 108 14.46 4.63 2.65
CA SER A 108 13.49 5.72 2.45
C SER A 108 12.27 5.62 3.37
N ASP A 109 11.81 4.41 3.72
CA ASP A 109 10.77 4.22 4.73
C ASP A 109 11.24 4.76 6.09
N ILE A 110 12.44 4.35 6.53
CA ILE A 110 13.01 4.80 7.81
C ILE A 110 13.27 6.31 7.82
N MET A 111 13.72 6.89 6.70
CA MET A 111 13.91 8.34 6.59
C MET A 111 12.59 9.09 6.75
N LEU A 112 11.54 8.65 6.09
CA LEU A 112 10.21 9.28 6.17
C LEU A 112 9.54 9.04 7.53
N LEU A 113 9.72 7.87 8.15
CA LEU A 113 9.28 7.63 9.54
C LEU A 113 10.00 8.53 10.54
N LYS A 114 11.29 8.74 10.36
CA LYS A 114 12.05 9.70 11.18
C LYS A 114 11.53 11.13 11.00
N ALA A 115 11.26 11.55 9.77
CA ALA A 115 10.67 12.86 9.49
C ALA A 115 9.29 13.03 10.14
N GLU A 116 8.43 11.99 10.04
CA GLU A 116 7.12 11.93 10.70
C GLU A 116 7.26 12.09 12.23
N ALA A 117 8.12 11.30 12.85
CA ALA A 117 8.34 11.34 14.29
C ALA A 117 8.89 12.69 14.80
N LEU A 118 9.79 13.33 14.07
CA LEU A 118 10.30 14.67 14.40
C LEU A 118 9.19 15.72 14.29
N THR A 119 8.36 15.63 13.27
CA THR A 119 7.25 16.55 13.05
C THR A 119 6.18 16.40 14.15
N ALA A 120 5.82 15.17 14.50
CA ALA A 120 4.87 14.87 15.59
C ALA A 120 5.33 15.41 16.96
N GLN A 121 6.63 15.42 17.20
CA GLN A 121 7.21 15.98 18.42
C GLN A 121 7.37 17.50 18.40
N GLY A 122 7.05 18.17 17.30
CA GLY A 122 7.31 19.60 17.11
C GLY A 122 8.81 19.96 17.15
N LYS A 123 9.69 18.99 16.86
CA LYS A 123 11.14 19.14 16.94
C LYS A 123 11.78 19.15 15.57
N SER A 124 12.86 19.94 15.44
CA SER A 124 13.79 19.88 14.30
C SER A 124 13.10 19.85 12.93
N SER A 125 12.13 20.74 12.69
CA SER A 125 11.41 20.82 11.41
C SER A 125 12.34 20.89 10.21
N GLY A 126 13.47 21.61 10.31
CA GLY A 126 14.50 21.66 9.25
C GLY A 126 15.10 20.28 8.94
N VAL A 127 15.31 19.41 9.94
CA VAL A 127 15.81 18.05 9.71
C VAL A 127 14.72 17.21 9.04
N ALA A 128 13.49 17.32 9.48
CA ALA A 128 12.36 16.60 8.86
C ALA A 128 12.15 17.00 7.41
N ILE A 129 12.21 18.31 7.10
CA ILE A 129 12.13 18.84 5.73
C ILE A 129 13.32 18.33 4.89
N GLY A 130 14.54 18.35 5.44
CA GLY A 130 15.71 17.83 4.74
C GLY A 130 15.60 16.35 4.37
N LEU A 131 15.05 15.51 5.26
CA LEU A 131 14.80 14.10 4.96
C LEU A 131 13.73 13.91 3.89
N LEU A 132 12.66 14.71 3.94
CA LEU A 132 11.61 14.72 2.94
C LEU A 132 12.16 15.13 1.57
N ASN A 133 12.94 16.21 1.51
CA ASN A 133 13.49 16.75 0.26
C ASN A 133 14.48 15.79 -0.40
N GLN A 134 15.29 15.05 0.36
CA GLN A 134 16.16 14.00 -0.20
C GLN A 134 15.37 12.93 -0.98
N ILE A 135 14.17 12.56 -0.52
CA ILE A 135 13.32 11.61 -1.23
C ILE A 135 12.71 12.27 -2.48
N ARG A 136 12.29 13.52 -2.36
CA ARG A 136 11.69 14.30 -3.45
C ARG A 136 12.69 14.59 -4.58
N GLU A 137 13.91 14.97 -4.23
CA GLU A 137 15.03 15.17 -5.18
C GLU A 137 15.29 13.92 -6.02
N ARG A 138 15.35 12.74 -5.37
CA ARG A 138 15.52 11.48 -6.08
C ARG A 138 14.37 11.15 -7.03
N ALA A 139 13.17 11.64 -6.74
CA ALA A 139 11.98 11.46 -7.56
C ALA A 139 11.83 12.52 -8.67
N ASP A 140 12.80 13.43 -8.80
CA ASP A 140 12.81 14.55 -9.76
C ASP A 140 11.60 15.47 -9.59
N ILE A 141 11.22 15.73 -8.33
CA ILE A 141 10.18 16.72 -7.98
C ILE A 141 10.76 17.77 -7.04
N GLY A 142 10.22 18.97 -7.11
CA GLY A 142 10.70 20.11 -6.33
C GLY A 142 10.62 19.89 -4.82
N ASP A 143 11.41 20.69 -4.08
CA ASP A 143 11.40 20.69 -2.62
C ASP A 143 10.03 20.96 -2.01
N PHE A 144 9.87 20.62 -0.76
CA PHE A 144 8.67 20.94 0.02
C PHE A 144 8.51 22.47 0.11
N ASP A 145 7.39 22.96 -0.38
CA ASP A 145 7.08 24.39 -0.55
C ASP A 145 6.19 25.00 0.55
N GLY A 146 5.75 24.16 1.51
CA GLY A 146 4.86 24.59 2.59
C GLY A 146 3.40 24.76 2.19
N SER A 147 2.98 24.34 1.01
CA SER A 147 1.60 24.45 0.52
C SER A 147 0.59 23.63 1.35
N VAL A 148 1.08 22.62 2.05
CA VAL A 148 0.33 21.82 3.02
C VAL A 148 1.13 21.67 4.32
N SER A 149 0.51 21.17 5.41
CA SER A 149 1.27 20.89 6.62
C SER A 149 2.37 19.88 6.36
N LEU A 150 3.49 19.99 7.10
CA LEU A 150 4.63 19.07 6.94
C LEU A 150 4.20 17.60 7.20
N GLN A 151 3.34 17.35 8.17
CA GLN A 151 2.75 16.03 8.42
C GLN A 151 2.04 15.49 7.18
N ARG A 152 1.22 16.34 6.55
CA ARG A 152 0.49 15.96 5.33
C ARG A 152 1.43 15.73 4.15
N ALA A 153 2.47 16.53 4.02
CA ALA A 153 3.49 16.37 2.97
C ALA A 153 4.22 15.03 3.12
N ILE A 154 4.66 14.68 4.34
CA ILE A 154 5.32 13.41 4.64
C ILE A 154 4.38 12.24 4.36
N LEU A 155 3.12 12.31 4.80
CA LEU A 155 2.12 11.28 4.53
C LEU A 155 1.89 11.05 3.03
N ASN A 156 1.85 12.13 2.24
CA ASN A 156 1.70 12.06 0.80
C ASN A 156 2.97 11.50 0.14
N GLU A 157 4.15 11.87 0.64
CA GLU A 157 5.42 11.35 0.13
C GLU A 157 5.56 9.86 0.39
N ARG A 158 5.17 9.38 1.59
CA ARG A 158 5.12 7.95 1.90
C ARG A 158 4.18 7.19 0.95
N ALA A 159 3.03 7.78 0.59
CA ALA A 159 2.10 7.16 -0.37
C ALA A 159 2.72 6.96 -1.76
N ARG A 160 3.54 7.91 -2.22
CA ARG A 160 4.26 7.83 -3.50
C ARG A 160 5.43 6.88 -3.43
N GLU A 161 6.29 7.10 -2.44
CA GLU A 161 7.55 6.38 -2.30
C GLU A 161 7.33 4.89 -2.02
N LEU A 162 6.42 4.57 -1.09
CA LEU A 162 6.13 3.21 -0.63
C LEU A 162 4.89 2.61 -1.31
N PHE A 163 4.60 3.08 -2.52
CA PHE A 163 3.47 2.58 -3.30
C PHE A 163 3.52 1.06 -3.47
N LEU A 164 2.44 0.37 -3.08
CA LEU A 164 2.32 -1.10 -3.06
C LEU A 164 3.30 -1.87 -2.15
N GLU A 165 3.90 -1.19 -1.15
CA GLU A 165 4.77 -1.84 -0.17
C GLU A 165 4.06 -2.17 1.17
N GLY A 166 2.73 -2.05 1.24
CA GLY A 166 1.95 -2.45 2.43
C GLY A 166 1.84 -1.38 3.53
N HIS A 167 2.48 -0.22 3.41
CA HIS A 167 2.56 0.76 4.49
C HIS A 167 1.33 1.67 4.63
N ARG A 168 0.59 1.92 3.53
CA ARG A 168 -0.42 2.99 3.47
C ARG A 168 -1.49 2.94 4.54
N PHE A 169 -2.01 1.77 4.86
CA PHE A 169 -3.03 1.61 5.90
C PHE A 169 -2.52 2.08 7.26
N PHE A 170 -1.34 1.64 7.64
CA PHE A 170 -0.71 2.00 8.91
C PHE A 170 -0.36 3.49 8.97
N ASP A 171 0.08 4.08 7.85
CA ASP A 171 0.35 5.51 7.75
C ASP A 171 -0.91 6.35 8.01
N LEU A 172 -2.06 5.94 7.42
CA LEU A 172 -3.34 6.61 7.60
C LEU A 172 -3.88 6.48 9.03
N VAL A 173 -3.66 5.32 9.66
CA VAL A 173 -4.04 5.10 11.06
C VAL A 173 -3.19 5.97 11.99
N ARG A 174 -1.86 6.05 11.79
CA ARG A 174 -0.99 6.94 12.58
C ARG A 174 -1.38 8.41 12.40
N TYR A 175 -1.62 8.84 11.17
CA TYR A 175 -2.07 10.20 10.87
C TYR A 175 -3.36 10.55 11.62
N TYR A 176 -4.33 9.63 11.66
CA TYR A 176 -5.54 9.83 12.46
C TYR A 176 -5.23 10.01 13.96
N TYR A 177 -4.38 9.18 14.53
CA TYR A 177 -4.02 9.30 15.95
C TYR A 177 -3.28 10.59 16.27
N GLU A 178 -2.57 11.14 15.33
CA GLU A 178 -1.83 12.39 15.48
C GLU A 178 -2.73 13.63 15.30
N THR A 179 -3.62 13.60 14.30
CA THR A 179 -4.37 14.80 13.88
C THR A 179 -5.87 14.77 14.21
N GLY A 180 -6.41 13.63 14.57
CA GLY A 180 -7.84 13.40 14.72
C GLY A 180 -8.61 13.27 13.41
N THR A 181 -7.95 13.39 12.25
CA THR A 181 -8.59 13.38 10.93
C THR A 181 -8.47 12.02 10.26
N SER A 182 -9.59 11.40 9.90
CA SER A 182 -9.61 10.15 9.13
C SER A 182 -9.44 10.44 7.64
N LEU A 183 -8.49 9.75 7.03
CA LEU A 183 -8.27 9.75 5.59
C LEU A 183 -8.48 8.35 4.98
N LEU A 184 -8.98 7.42 5.78
CA LEU A 184 -9.38 6.09 5.30
C LEU A 184 -10.67 6.21 4.48
N TYR A 185 -10.71 5.53 3.35
CA TYR A 185 -11.86 5.57 2.46
C TYR A 185 -13.12 5.02 3.16
N ASN A 186 -14.21 5.80 3.15
CA ASN A 186 -15.48 5.47 3.81
C ASN A 186 -15.39 5.19 5.31
N VAL A 187 -14.37 5.71 6.00
CA VAL A 187 -14.22 5.57 7.45
C VAL A 187 -14.25 6.94 8.10
N THR A 188 -15.30 7.19 8.89
CA THR A 188 -15.48 8.45 9.63
C THR A 188 -14.61 8.47 10.89
N GLU A 189 -14.32 9.67 11.42
CA GLU A 189 -13.64 9.85 12.70
C GLU A 189 -14.38 9.15 13.85
N ALA A 190 -15.72 9.16 13.83
CA ALA A 190 -16.55 8.46 14.82
C ALA A 190 -16.32 6.94 14.77
N ASN A 191 -16.14 6.36 13.59
CA ASN A 191 -15.83 4.94 13.42
C ASN A 191 -14.38 4.63 13.82
N MET A 192 -13.43 5.55 13.53
CA MET A 192 -12.05 5.44 13.99
C MET A 192 -11.98 5.46 15.52
N ALA A 193 -12.73 6.36 16.18
CA ALA A 193 -12.82 6.40 17.65
C ALA A 193 -13.35 5.09 18.25
N LYS A 194 -14.23 4.41 17.52
CA LYS A 194 -14.71 3.05 17.88
C LYS A 194 -13.76 1.94 17.47
N ARG A 195 -12.59 2.26 16.90
CA ARG A 195 -11.55 1.31 16.52
C ARG A 195 -11.95 0.35 15.39
N ILE A 196 -12.65 0.86 14.35
CA ILE A 196 -12.98 0.10 13.14
C ILE A 196 -11.74 -0.46 12.42
N HIS A 197 -10.59 0.19 12.58
CA HIS A 197 -9.32 -0.19 11.96
C HIS A 197 -8.64 -1.40 12.63
N TYR A 198 -9.16 -1.89 13.75
CA TYR A 198 -8.77 -3.20 14.29
C TYR A 198 -9.66 -4.29 13.67
N TRP A 199 -9.07 -5.44 13.46
CA TRP A 199 -9.79 -6.61 13.00
C TRP A 199 -10.80 -7.08 14.05
N PRO A 200 -11.95 -7.60 13.63
CA PRO A 200 -12.85 -8.28 14.55
C PRO A 200 -12.16 -9.53 15.11
N LEU A 201 -12.38 -9.78 16.38
CA LEU A 201 -11.96 -11.03 17.00
C LEU A 201 -13.03 -12.09 16.76
N ASP A 202 -12.58 -13.32 16.49
CA ASP A 202 -13.47 -14.45 16.31
C ASP A 202 -14.33 -14.66 17.58
N PRO A 203 -15.64 -14.88 17.45
CA PRO A 203 -16.53 -15.15 18.58
C PRO A 203 -16.07 -16.32 19.47
N ASP A 204 -15.50 -17.36 18.90
CA ASP A 204 -15.02 -18.53 19.64
C ASP A 204 -13.94 -18.20 20.66
N LEU A 205 -13.18 -17.11 20.46
CA LEU A 205 -12.17 -16.64 21.42
C LEU A 205 -12.78 -16.15 22.74
N PHE A 206 -14.08 -15.83 22.76
CA PHE A 206 -14.75 -15.34 23.97
C PHE A 206 -15.37 -16.47 24.82
N GLU A 207 -15.61 -17.66 24.25
CA GLU A 207 -16.32 -18.75 24.94
C GLU A 207 -15.65 -19.17 26.24
N ASN A 208 -14.31 -19.16 26.28
CA ASN A 208 -13.53 -19.59 27.45
C ASN A 208 -12.63 -18.48 28.01
N ASN A 209 -12.81 -17.21 27.59
CA ASN A 209 -11.97 -16.11 28.02
C ASN A 209 -12.77 -14.84 28.34
N SER A 210 -13.04 -14.63 29.62
CA SER A 210 -13.77 -13.45 30.09
C SER A 210 -12.97 -12.12 30.07
N VAL A 211 -11.66 -12.16 29.77
CA VAL A 211 -10.77 -11.00 29.74
C VAL A 211 -10.75 -10.33 28.36
N ILE A 212 -10.82 -11.13 27.30
CA ILE A 212 -10.83 -10.61 25.94
C ILE A 212 -12.14 -9.82 25.68
N ARG A 213 -12.02 -8.70 25.03
CA ARG A 213 -13.16 -7.85 24.65
C ARG A 213 -13.06 -7.47 23.19
N GLN A 214 -14.17 -7.55 22.49
CA GLN A 214 -14.31 -6.99 21.16
C GLN A 214 -14.20 -5.47 21.19
N THR A 215 -13.65 -4.87 20.15
CA THR A 215 -13.65 -3.41 20.02
C THR A 215 -15.08 -2.88 19.87
N SER A 216 -15.32 -1.66 20.32
CA SER A 216 -16.67 -1.08 20.34
C SER A 216 -17.32 -0.97 18.96
N TYR A 217 -16.53 -0.92 17.89
CA TYR A 217 -17.08 -0.92 16.53
C TYR A 217 -17.68 -2.27 16.16
N TRP A 218 -17.04 -3.37 16.56
CA TRP A 218 -17.43 -4.73 16.16
C TRP A 218 -18.42 -5.41 17.13
N GLN A 219 -18.65 -4.80 18.32
CA GLN A 219 -19.63 -5.33 19.27
C GLN A 219 -21.02 -5.42 18.64
N GLY A 220 -21.61 -6.62 18.66
CA GLY A 220 -22.93 -6.91 18.13
C GLY A 220 -23.05 -6.92 16.61
N LYS A 221 -21.93 -6.94 15.88
CA LYS A 221 -21.88 -7.04 14.40
C LYS A 221 -21.41 -8.40 13.90
N ILE A 222 -20.81 -9.17 14.77
CA ILE A 222 -20.35 -10.54 14.58
C ILE A 222 -20.73 -11.36 15.79
#